data_eb97e657c02aa4c71f076abdbad2acfb
#
_entry.id   eb97e657c02aa4c71f076abdbad2acfb
#
_cell.length_a   1.000
_cell.length_b   1.000
_cell.length_c   1.000
_cell.angle_alpha   90.00
_cell.angle_beta   90.00
_cell.angle_gamma   90.00
#
_symmetry.space_group_name_H-M   'P 1'
#
loop_
_entity.id
_entity.type
_entity.pdbx_description
1 polymer ?
#
loop_
_entity_poly.entity_id
_entity_poly.type
_entity_poly.pdbx_seq_one_letter_code
_entity_poly.pdbx_strand_id
1 'polypeptide(L)'
;QGMNWTSFEEFERELTAAGQGKEGIVIDVRYNGGGWTTDYLMAVLTVRQHAYTVPRGATDDLGKDHGKFVDSYPYSERLPLAAWTKPSIALCNERSYSNAEIFSHAYKALNIGTLVGQPTFGAVISTGSHRLIDGSSVRMPYRGWYIKDSGLDMELQPAVPDILVKSTPDERAKKQDAQLRTAVLELLRQIEEKK
;
A
#
# COMPACT_ATOMS: atom_id res chain seq x y z
N GLN A 1 2.67 1.85 15.52
CA GLN A 1 2.58 1.78 14.07
C GLN A 1 1.53 2.77 13.60
N GLY A 2 1.89 3.64 12.70
CA GLY A 2 1.01 4.66 12.14
C GLY A 2 1.55 5.14 10.80
N MET A 3 0.76 5.94 10.07
CA MET A 3 1.10 6.49 8.75
C MET A 3 1.62 7.91 8.92
N ASN A 4 2.84 8.06 9.41
CA ASN A 4 3.55 9.31 9.59
C ASN A 4 4.81 9.36 8.72
N TRP A 5 5.54 10.48 8.76
CA TRP A 5 6.72 10.67 7.93
C TRP A 5 7.80 9.62 8.18
N THR A 6 8.13 9.35 9.43
CA THR A 6 9.13 8.32 9.77
C THR A 6 8.78 6.95 9.23
N SER A 7 7.50 6.56 9.31
CA SER A 7 7.04 5.27 8.76
C SER A 7 7.08 5.25 7.23
N PHE A 8 6.86 6.40 6.59
CA PHE A 8 6.98 6.53 5.13
C PHE A 8 8.45 6.40 4.68
N GLU A 9 9.37 7.09 5.35
CA GLU A 9 10.81 6.96 5.07
C GLU A 9 11.32 5.54 5.29
N GLU A 10 10.82 4.86 6.33
CA GLU A 10 11.11 3.45 6.56
C GLU A 10 10.60 2.57 5.43
N PHE A 11 9.36 2.80 4.98
CA PHE A 11 8.78 2.08 3.84
C PHE A 11 9.64 2.26 2.58
N GLU A 12 10.04 3.50 2.23
CA GLU A 12 10.88 3.76 1.07
C GLU A 12 12.25 3.07 1.18
N ARG A 13 12.86 3.13 2.36
CA ARG A 13 14.14 2.46 2.63
C ARG A 13 14.03 0.95 2.45
N GLU A 14 13.03 0.32 3.05
CA GLU A 14 12.81 -1.12 2.94
C GLU A 14 12.45 -1.52 1.51
N LEU A 15 11.64 -0.72 0.81
CA LEU A 15 11.30 -0.95 -0.59
C LEU A 15 12.55 -0.94 -1.46
N THR A 16 13.47 -0.01 -1.23
CA THR A 16 14.73 0.10 -1.98
C THR A 16 15.70 -1.03 -1.60
N ALA A 17 15.83 -1.34 -0.30
CA ALA A 17 16.81 -2.33 0.17
C ALA A 17 16.35 -3.77 -0.05
N ALA A 18 15.12 -4.10 0.38
CA ALA A 18 14.59 -5.47 0.34
C ALA A 18 13.78 -5.77 -0.92
N GLY A 19 13.18 -4.74 -1.53
CA GLY A 19 12.38 -4.87 -2.75
C GLY A 19 13.21 -5.03 -4.03
N GLN A 20 14.47 -4.61 -4.01
CA GLN A 20 15.34 -4.73 -5.18
C GLN A 20 15.48 -6.20 -5.62
N GLY A 21 15.25 -6.45 -6.91
CA GLY A 21 15.29 -7.80 -7.50
C GLY A 21 14.10 -8.70 -7.14
N LYS A 22 13.11 -8.21 -6.39
CA LYS A 22 11.87 -8.95 -6.11
C LYS A 22 10.85 -8.77 -7.24
N GLU A 23 10.01 -9.78 -7.42
CA GLU A 23 8.95 -9.78 -8.44
C GLU A 23 7.61 -9.25 -7.92
N GLY A 24 7.44 -9.13 -6.61
CA GLY A 24 6.24 -8.61 -5.97
C GLY A 24 6.44 -8.29 -4.49
N ILE A 25 5.50 -7.53 -3.91
CA ILE A 25 5.51 -7.15 -2.48
C ILE A 25 4.12 -7.35 -1.84
N VAL A 26 4.13 -7.61 -0.53
CA VAL A 26 2.93 -7.54 0.31
C VAL A 26 3.06 -6.33 1.23
N ILE A 27 2.06 -5.46 1.22
CA ILE A 27 1.99 -4.23 2.02
C ILE A 27 0.98 -4.48 3.15
N ASP A 28 1.44 -4.48 4.39
CA ASP A 28 0.60 -4.79 5.55
C ASP A 28 0.20 -3.53 6.32
N VAL A 29 -1.07 -3.13 6.18
CA VAL A 29 -1.66 -2.01 6.95
C VAL A 29 -2.61 -2.49 8.05
N ARG A 30 -2.57 -3.77 8.38
CA ARG A 30 -3.33 -4.30 9.53
C ARG A 30 -2.84 -3.68 10.83
N TYR A 31 -3.75 -3.43 11.76
CA TYR A 31 -3.45 -2.81 13.05
C TYR A 31 -2.78 -1.43 12.95
N ASN A 32 -2.86 -0.76 11.82
CA ASN A 32 -2.32 0.58 11.62
C ASN A 32 -3.34 1.63 12.07
N GLY A 33 -2.94 2.48 12.99
CA GLY A 33 -3.80 3.53 13.59
C GLY A 33 -4.02 4.77 12.71
N GLY A 34 -3.54 4.75 11.45
CA GLY A 34 -3.68 5.88 10.53
C GLY A 34 -2.63 6.97 10.70
N GLY A 35 -2.90 8.12 10.15
CA GLY A 35 -2.01 9.27 10.05
C GLY A 35 -2.36 10.13 8.84
N TRP A 36 -1.39 10.35 7.91
CA TRP A 36 -1.60 11.28 6.79
C TRP A 36 -0.76 10.97 5.52
N THR A 37 -0.07 9.84 5.45
CA THR A 37 0.91 9.55 4.38
C THR A 37 0.38 8.74 3.22
N THR A 38 -0.93 8.46 3.14
CA THR A 38 -1.51 7.69 2.03
C THR A 38 -1.11 8.21 0.66
N ASP A 39 -1.21 9.52 0.41
CA ASP A 39 -0.93 10.08 -0.91
C ASP A 39 0.53 9.90 -1.34
N TYR A 40 1.46 9.93 -0.39
CA TYR A 40 2.87 9.60 -0.65
C TYR A 40 3.06 8.14 -1.02
N LEU A 41 2.39 7.21 -0.31
CA LEU A 41 2.40 5.79 -0.65
C LEU A 41 1.78 5.55 -2.04
N MET A 42 0.68 6.22 -2.36
CA MET A 42 0.06 6.13 -3.68
C MET A 42 1.01 6.63 -4.77
N ALA A 43 1.73 7.72 -4.54
CA ALA A 43 2.72 8.24 -5.49
C ALA A 43 3.85 7.23 -5.77
N VAL A 44 4.24 6.44 -4.78
CA VAL A 44 5.22 5.34 -4.96
C VAL A 44 4.64 4.16 -5.74
N LEU A 45 3.37 3.80 -5.46
CA LEU A 45 2.73 2.58 -5.97
C LEU A 45 2.03 2.76 -7.33
N THR A 46 1.80 4.00 -7.76
CA THR A 46 1.11 4.30 -9.03
C THR A 46 2.05 4.79 -10.13
N VAL A 47 3.35 4.76 -9.90
CA VAL A 47 4.32 5.12 -10.92
C VAL A 47 4.19 4.17 -12.11
N ARG A 48 4.13 4.73 -13.31
CA ARG A 48 4.13 3.96 -14.54
C ARG A 48 5.50 4.00 -15.19
N GLN A 49 5.99 2.85 -15.58
CA GLN A 49 7.19 2.77 -16.39
C GLN A 49 6.95 3.46 -17.73
N HIS A 50 7.82 4.39 -18.10
CA HIS A 50 7.79 5.08 -19.39
C HIS A 50 9.09 4.92 -20.19
N ALA A 51 10.11 4.34 -19.55
CA ALA A 51 11.42 4.10 -20.14
C ALA A 51 12.09 2.88 -19.47
N TYR A 52 13.18 2.44 -20.04
CA TYR A 52 14.08 1.47 -19.41
C TYR A 52 15.53 1.93 -19.59
N THR A 53 16.42 1.40 -18.80
CA THR A 53 17.85 1.72 -18.85
C THR A 53 18.65 0.53 -19.35
N VAL A 54 19.69 0.84 -20.13
CA VAL A 54 20.64 -0.15 -20.60
C VAL A 54 22.04 0.32 -20.21
N PRO A 55 22.79 -0.46 -19.43
CA PRO A 55 24.19 -0.10 -19.13
C PRO A 55 25.00 0.03 -20.41
N ARG A 56 25.86 1.03 -20.48
CA ARG A 56 26.72 1.23 -21.64
C ARG A 56 27.61 -0.01 -21.88
N GLY A 57 27.57 -0.53 -23.10
CA GLY A 57 28.32 -1.73 -23.47
C GLY A 57 27.68 -3.05 -23.02
N ALA A 58 26.45 -3.05 -22.52
CA ALA A 58 25.74 -4.27 -22.14
C ALA A 58 25.21 -5.07 -23.35
N THR A 59 25.17 -4.47 -24.52
CA THR A 59 24.79 -5.11 -25.80
C THR A 59 25.42 -4.38 -26.99
N ASP A 60 25.72 -5.11 -28.02
CA ASP A 60 26.19 -4.59 -29.32
C ASP A 60 25.02 -4.27 -30.26
N ASP A 61 23.83 -4.85 -30.03
CA ASP A 61 22.64 -4.67 -30.85
C ASP A 61 21.38 -4.55 -29.96
N LEU A 62 21.07 -3.30 -29.56
CA LEU A 62 19.90 -3.03 -28.77
C LEU A 62 18.59 -3.39 -29.49
N GLY A 63 18.56 -3.31 -30.82
CA GLY A 63 17.38 -3.69 -31.61
C GLY A 63 16.97 -5.16 -31.40
N LYS A 64 17.96 -6.04 -31.23
CA LYS A 64 17.72 -7.46 -30.92
C LYS A 64 17.52 -7.73 -29.43
N ASP A 65 18.26 -7.00 -28.61
CA ASP A 65 18.37 -7.29 -27.18
C ASP A 65 17.48 -6.43 -26.29
N HIS A 66 16.71 -5.50 -26.85
CA HIS A 66 15.89 -4.57 -26.07
C HIS A 66 14.97 -5.30 -25.07
N GLY A 67 14.40 -6.44 -25.43
CA GLY A 67 13.55 -7.25 -24.56
C GLY A 67 14.24 -7.74 -23.28
N LYS A 68 15.56 -7.84 -23.27
CA LYS A 68 16.34 -8.20 -22.06
C LYS A 68 16.38 -7.07 -21.03
N PHE A 69 16.12 -5.84 -21.45
CA PHE A 69 16.27 -4.63 -20.62
C PHE A 69 14.94 -3.93 -20.33
N VAL A 70 13.84 -4.30 -21.00
CA VAL A 70 12.55 -3.60 -20.90
C VAL A 70 12.01 -3.50 -19.48
N ASP A 71 12.36 -4.42 -18.59
CA ASP A 71 11.99 -4.39 -17.19
C ASP A 71 12.95 -3.60 -16.29
N SER A 72 14.04 -3.08 -16.86
CA SER A 72 15.04 -2.29 -16.16
C SER A 72 14.56 -0.86 -15.96
N TYR A 73 13.54 -0.68 -15.13
CA TYR A 73 13.04 0.65 -14.78
C TYR A 73 13.91 1.29 -13.69
N PRO A 74 14.30 2.56 -13.86
CA PRO A 74 15.29 3.21 -12.98
C PRO A 74 14.70 3.67 -11.63
N TYR A 75 13.87 2.85 -10.98
CA TYR A 75 13.24 3.25 -9.72
C TYR A 75 14.25 3.43 -8.57
N SER A 76 15.34 2.65 -8.56
CA SER A 76 16.44 2.82 -7.59
C SER A 76 17.26 4.09 -7.82
N GLU A 77 17.20 4.65 -9.02
CA GLU A 77 17.88 5.90 -9.40
C GLU A 77 17.00 7.15 -9.23
N ARG A 78 15.73 6.97 -8.84
CA ARG A 78 14.77 8.05 -8.66
C ARG A 78 14.89 8.78 -7.33
N LEU A 79 16.04 8.78 -6.74
CA LEU A 79 16.26 9.48 -5.48
C LEU A 79 15.84 10.97 -5.55
N PRO A 80 15.15 11.46 -4.49
CA PRO A 80 14.88 10.79 -3.21
C PRO A 80 13.60 9.94 -3.18
N LEU A 81 12.86 9.82 -4.28
CA LEU A 81 11.57 9.14 -4.31
C LEU A 81 11.69 7.70 -4.83
N ALA A 82 11.24 6.75 -4.04
CA ALA A 82 11.08 5.36 -4.48
C ALA A 82 9.93 5.21 -5.47
N ALA A 83 9.89 4.08 -6.18
CA ALA A 83 8.77 3.67 -7.02
C ALA A 83 8.65 2.16 -7.04
N TRP A 84 7.41 1.66 -7.08
CA TRP A 84 7.14 0.24 -7.26
C TRP A 84 6.24 0.04 -8.47
N THR A 85 6.73 -0.69 -9.48
CA THR A 85 6.04 -0.90 -10.77
C THR A 85 5.63 -2.35 -10.99
N LYS A 86 5.92 -3.23 -10.03
CA LYS A 86 5.63 -4.67 -10.08
C LYS A 86 4.36 -5.01 -9.28
N PRO A 87 3.84 -6.24 -9.39
CA PRO A 87 2.69 -6.65 -8.60
C PRO A 87 2.82 -6.40 -7.11
N SER A 88 1.73 -5.99 -6.49
CA SER A 88 1.63 -5.86 -5.04
C SER A 88 0.28 -6.35 -4.55
N ILE A 89 0.23 -6.77 -3.30
CA ILE A 89 -1.00 -7.08 -2.55
C ILE A 89 -0.99 -6.31 -1.26
N ALA A 90 -2.13 -5.77 -0.86
CA ALA A 90 -2.28 -5.10 0.42
C ALA A 90 -3.09 -5.97 1.40
N LEU A 91 -2.70 -5.91 2.68
CA LEU A 91 -3.42 -6.54 3.79
C LEU A 91 -4.10 -5.48 4.65
N CYS A 92 -5.37 -5.67 4.97
CA CYS A 92 -6.10 -4.85 5.94
C CYS A 92 -6.92 -5.71 6.91
N ASN A 93 -7.32 -5.12 8.03
CA ASN A 93 -8.23 -5.74 8.96
C ASN A 93 -9.09 -4.70 9.71
N GLU A 94 -9.96 -5.16 10.59
CA GLU A 94 -10.88 -4.36 11.40
C GLU A 94 -10.19 -3.36 12.33
N ARG A 95 -8.88 -3.37 12.42
CA ARG A 95 -8.05 -2.40 13.14
C ARG A 95 -7.21 -1.51 12.24
N SER A 96 -7.36 -1.64 10.93
CA SER A 96 -6.90 -0.63 9.99
C SER A 96 -7.80 0.58 10.12
N TYR A 97 -7.28 1.70 10.60
CA TYR A 97 -8.05 2.86 11.04
C TYR A 97 -7.64 4.14 10.32
N SER A 98 -8.60 5.03 10.03
CA SER A 98 -8.35 6.39 9.54
C SER A 98 -7.51 6.39 8.24
N ASN A 99 -6.31 6.95 8.21
CA ASN A 99 -5.48 7.02 7.01
C ASN A 99 -5.12 5.64 6.43
N ALA A 100 -5.08 4.57 7.24
CA ALA A 100 -4.92 3.21 6.76
C ALA A 100 -6.17 2.69 6.01
N GLU A 101 -7.35 3.21 6.33
CA GLU A 101 -8.57 2.96 5.57
C GLU A 101 -8.57 3.74 4.25
N ILE A 102 -8.14 5.02 4.30
CA ILE A 102 -7.95 5.82 3.07
C ILE A 102 -6.98 5.12 2.12
N PHE A 103 -5.88 4.55 2.65
CA PHE A 103 -4.96 3.72 1.87
C PHE A 103 -5.69 2.54 1.24
N SER A 104 -6.47 1.80 2.01
CA SER A 104 -7.19 0.61 1.52
C SER A 104 -8.23 0.96 0.44
N HIS A 105 -8.97 2.06 0.62
CA HIS A 105 -9.89 2.58 -0.40
C HIS A 105 -9.15 3.03 -1.66
N ALA A 106 -8.05 3.80 -1.52
CA ALA A 106 -7.26 4.29 -2.65
C ALA A 106 -6.61 3.14 -3.42
N TYR A 107 -6.12 2.12 -2.72
CA TYR A 107 -5.50 0.94 -3.31
C TYR A 107 -6.46 0.22 -4.26
N LYS A 108 -7.73 0.09 -3.88
CA LYS A 108 -8.80 -0.46 -4.73
C LYS A 108 -9.21 0.51 -5.83
N ALA A 109 -9.51 1.75 -5.50
CA ALA A 109 -10.01 2.75 -6.46
C ALA A 109 -9.01 3.02 -7.61
N LEU A 110 -7.72 2.92 -7.32
CA LEU A 110 -6.66 3.09 -8.31
C LEU A 110 -6.22 1.77 -8.98
N ASN A 111 -6.87 0.64 -8.66
CA ASN A 111 -6.56 -0.68 -9.20
C ASN A 111 -5.07 -1.03 -9.09
N ILE A 112 -4.47 -0.75 -7.93
CA ILE A 112 -3.04 -1.00 -7.69
C ILE A 112 -2.76 -2.49 -7.57
N GLY A 113 -3.65 -3.22 -6.88
CA GLY A 113 -3.57 -4.67 -6.70
C GLY A 113 -4.73 -5.20 -5.87
N THR A 114 -4.64 -6.43 -5.44
CA THR A 114 -5.68 -7.11 -4.65
C THR A 114 -5.57 -6.74 -3.17
N LEU A 115 -6.68 -6.37 -2.55
CA LEU A 115 -6.80 -6.15 -1.11
C LEU A 115 -7.27 -7.44 -0.44
N VAL A 116 -6.54 -7.91 0.58
CA VAL A 116 -6.81 -9.17 1.28
C VAL A 116 -7.00 -8.93 2.78
N GLY A 117 -7.89 -9.66 3.41
CA GLY A 117 -8.07 -9.61 4.86
C GLY A 117 -9.51 -9.45 5.33
N GLN A 118 -9.75 -8.53 6.24
CA GLN A 118 -11.10 -8.20 6.76
C GLN A 118 -11.41 -6.71 6.50
N PRO A 119 -12.71 -6.35 6.44
CA PRO A 119 -13.11 -4.96 6.32
C PRO A 119 -12.41 -4.08 7.36
N THR A 120 -12.04 -2.87 6.98
CA THR A 120 -11.39 -1.90 7.86
C THR A 120 -12.32 -1.39 8.95
N PHE A 121 -11.86 -0.50 9.80
CA PHE A 121 -12.61 -0.03 10.97
C PHE A 121 -13.90 0.73 10.60
N GLY A 122 -13.88 1.57 9.57
CA GLY A 122 -15.01 2.39 9.15
C GLY A 122 -15.10 3.73 9.87
N ALA A 123 -13.96 4.36 10.17
CA ALA A 123 -13.92 5.67 10.80
C ALA A 123 -12.89 6.58 10.12
N VAL A 124 -13.36 7.29 9.10
CA VAL A 124 -12.54 8.14 8.24
C VAL A 124 -13.06 9.56 8.23
N ILE A 125 -12.53 10.38 9.11
CA ILE A 125 -12.78 11.82 9.11
C ILE A 125 -11.53 12.59 9.52
N SER A 126 -11.23 13.70 8.86
CA SER A 126 -10.14 14.58 9.31
C SER A 126 -10.57 15.33 10.56
N THR A 127 -9.71 15.32 11.57
CA THR A 127 -9.97 15.95 12.86
C THR A 127 -8.90 16.95 13.24
N GLY A 128 -9.30 18.02 13.92
CA GLY A 128 -8.43 18.93 14.64
C GLY A 128 -8.64 18.78 16.15
N SER A 129 -7.82 19.48 16.94
CA SER A 129 -7.98 19.57 18.38
C SER A 129 -8.26 21.00 18.80
N HIS A 130 -9.22 21.19 19.68
CA HIS A 130 -9.48 22.47 20.36
C HIS A 130 -9.13 22.32 21.84
N ARG A 131 -8.26 23.21 22.35
CA ARG A 131 -7.86 23.20 23.75
C ARG A 131 -8.91 23.95 24.60
N LEU A 132 -9.33 23.33 25.69
CA LEU A 132 -10.24 23.91 26.64
C LEU A 132 -9.51 24.72 27.71
N ILE A 133 -10.27 25.53 28.48
CA ILE A 133 -9.73 26.45 29.48
C ILE A 133 -9.02 25.70 30.64
N ASP A 134 -9.42 24.47 30.91
CA ASP A 134 -8.81 23.62 31.95
C ASP A 134 -7.56 22.86 31.43
N GLY A 135 -7.15 23.10 30.18
CA GLY A 135 -6.00 22.46 29.55
C GLY A 135 -6.31 21.13 28.89
N SER A 136 -7.51 20.60 29.02
CA SER A 136 -7.98 19.44 28.26
C SER A 136 -8.17 19.78 26.79
N SER A 137 -8.35 18.79 25.91
CA SER A 137 -8.60 19.00 24.49
C SER A 137 -9.79 18.22 24.01
N VAL A 138 -10.55 18.82 23.11
CA VAL A 138 -11.64 18.16 22.37
C VAL A 138 -11.20 17.95 20.95
N ARG A 139 -11.32 16.72 20.47
CA ARG A 139 -11.08 16.37 19.08
C ARG A 139 -12.33 16.66 18.28
N MET A 140 -12.19 17.47 17.22
CA MET A 140 -13.32 17.95 16.42
C MET A 140 -13.16 17.55 14.96
N PRO A 141 -14.17 16.92 14.34
CA PRO A 141 -14.17 16.64 12.91
C PRO A 141 -14.34 17.95 12.13
N TYR A 142 -13.65 18.07 10.98
CA TYR A 142 -13.77 19.26 10.14
C TYR A 142 -13.79 18.95 8.65
N ARG A 143 -13.44 17.74 8.20
CA ARG A 143 -13.42 17.37 6.77
C ARG A 143 -13.73 15.91 6.58
N GLY A 144 -14.79 15.60 5.81
CA GLY A 144 -15.13 14.26 5.35
C GLY A 144 -14.25 13.83 4.16
N TRP A 145 -14.19 12.53 3.94
CA TRP A 145 -13.50 11.90 2.82
C TRP A 145 -14.50 11.08 2.01
N TYR A 146 -14.47 11.23 0.69
CA TYR A 146 -15.44 10.60 -0.21
C TYR A 146 -14.71 9.83 -1.29
N ILE A 147 -15.22 8.64 -1.64
CA ILE A 147 -14.72 7.85 -2.76
C ILE A 147 -15.10 8.58 -4.05
N LYS A 148 -14.11 8.93 -4.88
CA LYS A 148 -14.30 9.78 -6.05
C LYS A 148 -15.37 9.28 -7.01
N ASP A 149 -15.36 7.99 -7.34
CA ASP A 149 -16.23 7.43 -8.39
C ASP A 149 -17.66 7.21 -7.92
N SER A 150 -17.86 6.87 -6.65
CA SER A 150 -19.19 6.58 -6.09
C SER A 150 -19.78 7.73 -5.29
N GLY A 151 -18.98 8.69 -4.85
CA GLY A 151 -19.39 9.75 -3.93
C GLY A 151 -19.72 9.24 -2.51
N LEU A 152 -19.44 7.97 -2.20
CA LEU A 152 -19.69 7.41 -0.88
C LEU A 152 -18.75 8.03 0.16
N ASP A 153 -19.33 8.44 1.29
CA ASP A 153 -18.57 8.85 2.47
C ASP A 153 -17.82 7.67 3.05
N MET A 154 -16.54 7.83 3.31
CA MET A 154 -15.71 6.76 3.93
C MET A 154 -16.02 6.59 5.43
N GLU A 155 -16.66 7.58 6.07
CA GLU A 155 -17.15 7.45 7.44
C GLU A 155 -18.28 6.43 7.48
N LEU A 156 -18.19 5.46 8.38
CA LEU A 156 -19.09 4.30 8.50
C LEU A 156 -19.10 3.37 7.26
N GLN A 157 -18.16 3.55 6.35
CA GLN A 157 -18.02 2.73 5.13
C GLN A 157 -16.61 2.11 5.10
N PRO A 158 -16.41 0.97 5.77
CA PRO A 158 -15.10 0.31 5.78
C PRO A 158 -14.68 -0.10 4.37
N ALA A 159 -13.38 -0.06 4.09
CA ALA A 159 -12.85 -0.66 2.87
C ALA A 159 -13.00 -2.19 2.96
N VAL A 160 -13.76 -2.76 2.03
CA VAL A 160 -14.00 -4.20 1.97
C VAL A 160 -12.93 -4.87 1.10
N PRO A 161 -12.18 -5.86 1.61
CA PRO A 161 -11.20 -6.60 0.83
C PRO A 161 -11.81 -7.33 -0.37
N ASP A 162 -11.00 -7.54 -1.41
CA ASP A 162 -11.37 -8.35 -2.57
C ASP A 162 -11.38 -9.84 -2.21
N ILE A 163 -10.45 -10.25 -1.32
CA ILE A 163 -10.38 -11.60 -0.77
C ILE A 163 -10.59 -11.51 0.75
N LEU A 164 -11.76 -11.96 1.19
CA LEU A 164 -12.11 -11.98 2.61
C LEU A 164 -11.46 -13.18 3.31
N VAL A 165 -10.63 -12.90 4.31
CA VAL A 165 -9.98 -13.91 5.14
C VAL A 165 -10.12 -13.54 6.60
N LYS A 166 -10.86 -14.34 7.36
CA LYS A 166 -11.00 -14.13 8.81
C LYS A 166 -9.81 -14.76 9.53
N SER A 167 -9.25 -14.04 10.50
CA SER A 167 -8.30 -14.59 11.44
C SER A 167 -9.04 -15.27 12.59
N THR A 168 -8.54 -16.43 12.99
CA THR A 168 -9.07 -17.12 14.18
C THR A 168 -8.28 -16.70 15.44
N PRO A 169 -8.92 -16.68 16.63
CA PRO A 169 -8.27 -16.23 17.87
C PRO A 169 -6.97 -16.99 18.22
N ASP A 170 -6.85 -18.22 17.78
CA ASP A 170 -5.74 -19.13 18.09
C ASP A 170 -4.57 -19.06 17.08
N GLU A 171 -4.77 -18.44 15.90
CA GLU A 171 -3.70 -18.30 14.89
C GLU A 171 -2.43 -17.69 15.47
N ARG A 172 -2.59 -16.62 16.25
CA ARG A 172 -1.44 -15.92 16.87
C ARG A 172 -0.66 -16.82 17.83
N ALA A 173 -1.38 -17.62 18.63
CA ALA A 173 -0.76 -18.58 19.54
C ALA A 173 -0.03 -19.70 18.78
N LYS A 174 -0.57 -20.10 17.63
CA LYS A 174 0.01 -21.12 16.74
C LYS A 174 1.06 -20.57 15.78
N LYS A 175 1.39 -19.26 15.84
CA LYS A 175 2.28 -18.56 14.89
C LYS A 175 1.84 -18.76 13.43
N GLN A 176 0.54 -18.77 13.21
CA GLN A 176 -0.09 -18.84 11.89
C GLN A 176 -0.64 -17.47 11.51
N ASP A 177 -0.70 -17.20 10.20
CA ASP A 177 -1.30 -16.00 9.63
C ASP A 177 -1.95 -16.37 8.30
N ALA A 178 -3.24 -16.70 8.37
CA ALA A 178 -4.00 -17.10 7.19
C ALA A 178 -4.14 -15.96 6.18
N GLN A 179 -4.24 -14.72 6.66
CA GLN A 179 -4.34 -13.54 5.78
C GLN A 179 -3.04 -13.33 5.00
N LEU A 180 -1.89 -13.34 5.66
CA LEU A 180 -0.59 -13.23 5.01
C LEU A 180 -0.35 -14.39 4.04
N ARG A 181 -0.66 -15.62 4.46
CA ARG A 181 -0.53 -16.79 3.61
C ARG A 181 -1.36 -16.64 2.33
N THR A 182 -2.62 -16.23 2.45
CA THR A 182 -3.50 -16.01 1.30
C THR A 182 -2.96 -14.92 0.38
N ALA A 183 -2.49 -13.80 0.95
CA ALA A 183 -1.89 -12.72 0.17
C ALA A 183 -0.65 -13.18 -0.61
N VAL A 184 0.23 -13.95 0.02
CA VAL A 184 1.44 -14.47 -0.64
C VAL A 184 1.08 -15.44 -1.77
N LEU A 185 0.14 -16.38 -1.54
CA LEU A 185 -0.28 -17.32 -2.57
C LEU A 185 -0.94 -16.62 -3.76
N GLU A 186 -1.77 -15.62 -3.51
CA GLU A 186 -2.40 -14.82 -4.57
C GLU A 186 -1.37 -13.99 -5.33
N LEU A 187 -0.40 -13.40 -4.64
CA LEU A 187 0.69 -12.65 -5.29
C LEU A 187 1.52 -13.55 -6.21
N LEU A 188 1.87 -14.74 -5.75
CA LEU A 188 2.61 -15.72 -6.57
C LEU A 188 1.80 -16.12 -7.81
N ARG A 189 0.49 -16.38 -7.66
CA ARG A 189 -0.39 -16.66 -8.81
C ARG A 189 -0.38 -15.52 -9.83
N GLN A 190 -0.51 -14.26 -9.39
CA GLN A 190 -0.49 -13.09 -10.28
C GLN A 190 0.86 -12.88 -10.98
N ILE A 191 1.96 -13.23 -10.33
CA ILE A 191 3.30 -13.17 -10.94
C ILE A 191 3.44 -14.24 -12.01
N GLU A 192 2.96 -15.45 -11.76
CA GLU A 192 3.02 -16.56 -12.73
C GLU A 192 2.17 -16.29 -13.99
N GLU A 193 1.00 -15.69 -13.83
CA GLU A 193 0.12 -15.32 -14.97
C GLU A 193 0.67 -14.21 -15.88
N LYS A 194 1.65 -13.44 -15.39
CA LYS A 194 2.30 -12.37 -16.18
C LYS A 194 3.58 -12.82 -16.89
N LYS A 195 4.03 -14.06 -16.66
CA LYS A 195 5.17 -14.67 -17.37
C LYS A 195 4.74 -15.32 -18.67
#